data_189c2ef5aedb8cdf0fe06240bdf3ae09
#
_entry.id   189c2ef5aedb8cdf0fe06240bdf3ae09
#
_cell.length_a   1.000
_cell.length_b   1.000
_cell.length_c   1.000
_cell.angle_alpha   90.00
_cell.angle_beta   90.00
_cell.angle_gamma   90.00
#
_symmetry.space_group_name_H-M   'P 1'
#
loop_
_entity.id
_entity.type
_entity.pdbx_description
1 polymer ?
#
loop_
_entity_poly.entity_id
_entity_poly.type
_entity_poly.pdbx_seq_one_letter_code
_entity_poly.pdbx_strand_id
1 'polypeptide(L)'
;MLPAQRLQNILEDIKSNGVRAVTELSQKYDVSEMTIRRDLKQLEDQGLITRTHGGALPNRLVSEELQFLQKQSVHEAEKVQIARYAAENFVQDNDIIIMEGGTTIAGMVPHLSTYRNLTVMTNGLHTLFELQRITSGNTIISTGGILRDVSTTLVG
;
A
#
# COMPACT_ATOMS: atom_id res chain seq x y z
N MET A 1 25.69 17.96 2.02
CA MET A 1 24.69 16.92 2.41
C MET A 1 25.21 15.54 2.04
N LEU A 2 25.01 14.53 2.89
CA LEU A 2 25.43 13.16 2.60
C LEU A 2 24.59 12.55 1.47
N PRO A 3 25.15 11.71 0.59
CA PRO A 3 24.41 11.11 -0.52
C PRO A 3 23.16 10.34 -0.10
N ALA A 4 23.23 9.55 0.96
CA ALA A 4 22.08 8.77 1.45
C ALA A 4 20.94 9.67 1.94
N GLN A 5 21.26 10.76 2.63
CA GLN A 5 20.26 11.73 3.09
C GLN A 5 19.66 12.51 1.93
N ARG A 6 20.44 12.81 0.89
CA ARG A 6 19.92 13.45 -0.32
C ARG A 6 18.94 12.54 -1.04
N LEU A 7 19.25 11.26 -1.20
CA LEU A 7 18.34 10.27 -1.79
C LEU A 7 17.00 10.21 -1.07
N GLN A 8 17.03 10.15 0.26
CA GLN A 8 15.80 10.11 1.06
C GLN A 8 14.98 11.40 0.89
N ASN A 9 15.63 12.56 0.94
CA ASN A 9 14.96 13.86 0.77
C ASN A 9 14.36 14.01 -0.64
N ILE A 10 15.05 13.55 -1.68
CA ILE A 10 14.53 13.52 -3.06
C ILE A 10 13.28 12.64 -3.14
N LEU A 11 13.32 11.47 -2.55
CA LEU A 11 12.18 10.55 -2.53
C LEU A 11 10.96 11.16 -1.83
N GLU A 12 11.16 11.78 -0.67
CA GLU A 12 10.10 12.46 0.08
C GLU A 12 9.53 13.66 -0.70
N ASP A 13 10.39 14.42 -1.39
CA ASP A 13 9.96 15.54 -2.22
C ASP A 13 9.09 15.09 -3.39
N ILE A 14 9.48 14.01 -4.06
CA ILE A 14 8.71 13.42 -5.15
C ILE A 14 7.37 12.86 -4.63
N LYS A 15 7.37 12.17 -3.48
CA LYS A 15 6.14 11.62 -2.88
C LYS A 15 5.15 12.71 -2.45
N SER A 16 5.64 13.78 -1.85
CA SER A 16 4.79 14.85 -1.29
C SER A 16 4.27 15.81 -2.35
N ASN A 17 5.06 16.06 -3.38
CA ASN A 17 4.80 17.12 -4.33
C ASN A 17 4.55 16.63 -5.78
N GLY A 18 4.56 15.32 -5.99
CA GLY A 18 4.32 14.73 -7.32
C GLY A 18 5.54 14.83 -8.24
N VAL A 19 5.29 15.14 -9.51
CA VAL A 19 6.35 15.22 -10.54
C VAL A 19 7.40 16.26 -10.18
N ARG A 20 8.68 15.90 -10.31
CA ARG A 20 9.83 16.79 -10.11
C ARG A 20 10.77 16.75 -11.28
N ALA A 21 11.18 17.94 -11.75
CA ALA A 21 12.17 18.06 -12.80
C ALA A 21 13.60 17.89 -12.25
N VAL A 22 14.49 17.34 -13.07
CA VAL A 22 15.92 17.21 -12.73
C VAL A 22 16.55 18.57 -12.41
N THR A 23 16.19 19.61 -13.17
CA THR A 23 16.67 20.98 -12.97
C THR A 23 16.26 21.56 -11.62
N GLU A 24 15.00 21.35 -11.20
CA GLU A 24 14.49 21.80 -9.91
C GLU A 24 15.22 21.12 -8.74
N LEU A 25 15.38 19.79 -8.84
CA LEU A 25 16.09 19.01 -7.82
C LEU A 25 17.58 19.39 -7.75
N SER A 26 18.21 19.64 -8.89
CA SER A 26 19.60 20.10 -8.98
C SER A 26 19.81 21.42 -8.25
N GLN A 27 18.93 22.39 -8.47
CA GLN A 27 18.96 23.69 -7.78
C GLN A 27 18.65 23.54 -6.27
N LYS A 28 17.62 22.78 -5.92
CA LYS A 28 17.18 22.60 -4.52
C LYS A 28 18.24 21.95 -3.65
N TYR A 29 18.95 20.96 -4.18
CA TYR A 29 19.94 20.20 -3.43
C TYR A 29 21.39 20.63 -3.67
N ASP A 30 21.59 21.67 -4.49
CA ASP A 30 22.90 22.24 -4.84
C ASP A 30 23.91 21.18 -5.33
N VAL A 31 23.48 20.38 -6.30
CA VAL A 31 24.29 19.35 -6.97
C VAL A 31 24.05 19.38 -8.47
N SER A 32 24.98 18.82 -9.25
CA SER A 32 24.83 18.77 -10.71
C SER A 32 23.61 17.92 -11.14
N GLU A 33 23.01 18.24 -12.28
CA GLU A 33 21.94 17.41 -12.87
C GLU A 33 22.37 15.96 -13.07
N MET A 34 23.65 15.72 -13.38
CA MET A 34 24.17 14.36 -13.51
C MET A 34 24.10 13.61 -12.19
N THR A 35 24.36 14.28 -11.07
CA THR A 35 24.21 13.70 -9.72
C THR A 35 22.76 13.35 -9.45
N ILE A 36 21.83 14.27 -9.75
CA ILE A 36 20.39 14.00 -9.61
C ILE A 36 19.94 12.84 -10.51
N ARG A 37 20.39 12.78 -11.76
CA ARG A 37 20.05 11.68 -12.66
C ARG A 37 20.53 10.32 -12.14
N ARG A 38 21.70 10.28 -11.47
CA ARG A 38 22.21 9.08 -10.81
C ARG A 38 21.36 8.71 -9.59
N ASP A 39 21.02 9.69 -8.76
CA ASP A 39 20.17 9.49 -7.57
C ASP A 39 18.77 8.98 -7.98
N LEU A 40 18.16 9.60 -8.99
CA LEU A 40 16.87 9.17 -9.54
C LEU A 40 16.94 7.76 -10.14
N LYS A 41 18.05 7.41 -10.82
CA LYS A 41 18.24 6.06 -11.33
C LYS A 41 18.27 5.04 -10.18
N GLN A 42 18.98 5.33 -9.12
CA GLN A 42 19.05 4.46 -7.95
C GLN A 42 17.68 4.26 -7.29
N LEU A 43 16.86 5.31 -7.19
CA LEU A 43 15.49 5.23 -6.66
C LEU A 43 14.56 4.44 -7.60
N GLU A 44 14.74 4.58 -8.91
CA GLU A 44 13.99 3.80 -9.91
C GLU A 44 14.37 2.32 -9.88
N ASP A 45 15.67 1.99 -9.77
CA ASP A 45 16.16 0.61 -9.66
C ASP A 45 15.63 -0.07 -8.37
N GLN A 46 15.30 0.71 -7.35
CA GLN A 46 14.62 0.26 -6.12
C GLN A 46 13.08 0.21 -6.25
N GLY A 47 12.53 0.58 -7.41
CA GLY A 47 11.09 0.61 -7.65
C GLY A 47 10.33 1.73 -6.92
N LEU A 48 11.02 2.72 -6.33
CA LEU A 48 10.42 3.75 -5.49
C LEU A 48 9.82 4.92 -6.28
N ILE A 49 10.31 5.14 -7.49
CA ILE A 49 9.85 6.20 -8.41
C ILE A 49 9.81 5.67 -9.83
N THR A 50 9.17 6.42 -10.72
CA THR A 50 9.27 6.24 -12.18
C THR A 50 9.94 7.46 -12.78
N ARG A 51 11.02 7.27 -13.57
CA ARG A 51 11.69 8.37 -14.27
C ARG A 51 10.98 8.74 -15.56
N THR A 52 11.05 10.02 -15.88
CA THR A 52 10.64 10.58 -17.17
C THR A 52 11.85 11.15 -17.91
N HIS A 53 11.67 11.67 -19.15
CA HIS A 53 12.75 12.29 -19.92
C HIS A 53 13.44 13.46 -19.18
N GLY A 54 12.72 14.21 -18.35
CA GLY A 54 13.22 15.42 -17.68
C GLY A 54 13.14 15.41 -16.16
N GLY A 55 12.69 14.31 -15.53
CA GLY A 55 12.46 14.26 -14.09
C GLY A 55 12.03 12.91 -13.58
N ALA A 56 11.24 12.93 -12.52
CA ALA A 56 10.68 11.73 -11.91
C ALA A 56 9.28 11.99 -11.33
N LEU A 57 8.52 10.93 -11.20
CA LEU A 57 7.19 10.90 -10.58
C LEU A 57 7.12 9.76 -9.55
N PRO A 58 6.23 9.85 -8.56
CA PRO A 58 6.05 8.76 -7.60
C PRO A 58 5.68 7.46 -8.30
N ASN A 59 6.26 6.36 -7.87
CA ASN A 59 5.71 5.07 -8.26
C ASN A 59 4.41 4.88 -7.46
N ARG A 60 3.26 4.96 -8.10
CA ARG A 60 1.94 4.92 -7.47
C ARG A 60 1.76 3.69 -6.58
N LEU A 61 2.12 2.53 -7.08
CA LEU A 61 1.95 1.26 -6.34
C LEU A 61 2.73 1.25 -5.02
N VAL A 62 3.99 1.72 -5.03
CA VAL A 62 4.82 1.79 -3.81
C VAL A 62 4.31 2.88 -2.86
N SER A 63 3.84 4.01 -3.39
CA SER A 63 3.24 5.08 -2.58
C SER A 63 1.98 4.62 -1.86
N GLU A 64 1.15 3.82 -2.51
CA GLU A 64 -0.08 3.28 -1.96
C GLU A 64 0.16 2.22 -0.89
N GLU A 65 1.13 1.33 -1.12
CA GLU A 65 1.54 0.33 -0.13
C GLU A 65 2.13 0.99 1.12
N LEU A 66 2.97 2.02 0.96
CA LEU A 66 3.49 2.79 2.09
C LEU A 66 2.40 3.54 2.84
N GLN A 67 1.38 4.08 2.16
CA GLN A 67 0.24 4.71 2.81
C GLN A 67 -0.60 3.69 3.60
N PHE A 68 -0.79 2.50 3.07
CA PHE A 68 -1.47 1.42 3.77
C PHE A 68 -0.70 1.03 5.04
N LEU A 69 0.61 0.79 4.95
CA LEU A 69 1.46 0.45 6.09
C LEU A 69 1.49 1.56 7.15
N GLN A 70 1.55 2.83 6.74
CA GLN A 70 1.45 3.97 7.66
C GLN A 70 0.10 3.99 8.38
N LYS A 71 -1.01 3.79 7.65
CA LYS A 71 -2.34 3.70 8.27
C LYS A 71 -2.46 2.47 9.17
N GLN A 72 -1.82 1.36 8.82
CA GLN A 72 -1.82 0.15 9.63
C GLN A 72 -1.18 0.38 11.00
N SER A 73 -0.04 1.09 11.07
CA SER A 73 0.69 1.35 12.31
C SER A 73 -0.01 2.36 13.25
N VAL A 74 -0.87 3.22 12.73
CA VAL A 74 -1.65 4.16 13.56
C VAL A 74 -2.73 3.39 14.31
N HIS A 75 -2.73 3.44 15.65
CA HIS A 75 -3.66 2.70 16.52
C HIS A 75 -3.67 1.18 16.25
N GLU A 76 -2.49 0.60 16.03
CA GLU A 76 -2.35 -0.81 15.67
C GLU A 76 -2.96 -1.74 16.73
N ALA A 77 -2.69 -1.49 18.01
CA ALA A 77 -3.19 -2.30 19.10
C ALA A 77 -4.73 -2.35 19.15
N GLU A 78 -5.37 -1.19 18.97
CA GLU A 78 -6.82 -1.08 18.94
C GLU A 78 -7.42 -1.78 17.71
N LYS A 79 -6.78 -1.65 16.55
CA LYS A 79 -7.21 -2.34 15.33
C LYS A 79 -7.13 -3.85 15.47
N VAL A 80 -6.05 -4.36 16.04
CA VAL A 80 -5.89 -5.79 16.30
C VAL A 80 -6.98 -6.29 17.25
N GLN A 81 -7.29 -5.55 18.31
CA GLN A 81 -8.36 -5.93 19.24
C GLN A 81 -9.74 -5.91 18.56
N ILE A 82 -10.06 -4.88 17.79
CA ILE A 82 -11.32 -4.77 17.04
C ILE A 82 -11.44 -5.94 16.05
N ALA A 83 -10.40 -6.17 15.25
CA ALA A 83 -10.37 -7.21 14.24
C ALA A 83 -10.54 -8.60 14.83
N ARG A 84 -9.83 -8.90 15.92
CA ARG A 84 -9.94 -10.16 16.65
C ARG A 84 -11.34 -10.33 17.23
N TYR A 85 -11.85 -9.32 17.93
CA TYR A 85 -13.19 -9.38 18.52
C TYR A 85 -14.27 -9.62 17.46
N ALA A 86 -14.17 -8.95 16.32
CA ALA A 86 -15.10 -9.11 15.22
C ALA A 86 -15.07 -10.53 14.66
N ALA A 87 -13.88 -11.09 14.42
CA ALA A 87 -13.76 -12.45 13.93
C ALA A 87 -14.31 -13.48 14.92
N GLU A 88 -13.96 -13.35 16.22
CA GLU A 88 -14.36 -14.33 17.24
C GLU A 88 -15.86 -14.29 17.59
N ASN A 89 -16.52 -13.14 17.42
CA ASN A 89 -17.92 -12.98 17.88
C ASN A 89 -18.96 -12.95 16.76
N PHE A 90 -18.54 -12.68 15.51
CA PHE A 90 -19.47 -12.47 14.40
C PHE A 90 -19.24 -13.40 13.21
N VAL A 91 -18.20 -14.27 13.23
CA VAL A 91 -17.92 -15.18 12.13
C VAL A 91 -18.11 -16.63 12.57
N GLN A 92 -18.74 -17.43 11.73
CA GLN A 92 -18.97 -18.86 11.91
C GLN A 92 -18.62 -19.64 10.64
N ASP A 93 -18.41 -20.94 10.77
CA ASP A 93 -18.23 -21.82 9.61
C ASP A 93 -19.41 -21.71 8.64
N ASN A 94 -19.11 -21.71 7.34
CA ASN A 94 -20.07 -21.59 6.22
C ASN A 94 -20.67 -20.19 6.03
N ASP A 95 -20.17 -19.16 6.72
CA ASP A 95 -20.67 -17.79 6.55
C ASP A 95 -20.30 -17.19 5.19
N ILE A 96 -21.14 -16.26 4.75
CA ILE A 96 -20.86 -15.34 3.66
C ILE A 96 -20.64 -13.98 4.28
N ILE A 97 -19.40 -13.46 4.19
CA ILE A 97 -19.01 -12.20 4.79
C ILE A 97 -18.55 -11.19 3.74
N ILE A 98 -18.88 -9.93 3.96
CA ILE A 98 -18.41 -8.81 3.15
C ILE A 98 -17.41 -8.03 3.98
N MET A 99 -16.19 -7.91 3.47
CA MET A 99 -15.09 -7.18 4.09
C MET A 99 -14.71 -5.99 3.22
N GLU A 100 -15.07 -4.79 3.63
CA GLU A 100 -14.67 -3.58 2.92
C GLU A 100 -13.15 -3.32 3.09
N GLY A 101 -12.56 -2.55 2.17
CA GLY A 101 -11.13 -2.24 2.25
C GLY A 101 -10.79 -1.30 3.42
N GLY A 102 -9.72 -1.63 4.13
CA GLY A 102 -9.22 -0.83 5.25
C GLY A 102 -8.30 -1.63 6.16
N THR A 103 -7.40 -0.93 6.87
CA THR A 103 -6.37 -1.60 7.69
C THR A 103 -6.94 -2.35 8.89
N THR A 104 -8.05 -1.89 9.48
CA THR A 104 -8.74 -2.59 10.57
C THR A 104 -9.38 -3.88 10.06
N ILE A 105 -10.06 -3.81 8.92
CA ILE A 105 -10.71 -4.97 8.29
C ILE A 105 -9.68 -5.98 7.80
N ALA A 106 -8.59 -5.53 7.17
CA ALA A 106 -7.50 -6.41 6.76
C ALA A 106 -6.89 -7.15 7.96
N GLY A 107 -6.87 -6.53 9.14
CA GLY A 107 -6.44 -7.15 10.40
C GLY A 107 -7.31 -8.34 10.85
N MET A 108 -8.52 -8.51 10.32
CA MET A 108 -9.35 -9.70 10.61
C MET A 108 -8.84 -10.96 9.92
N VAL A 109 -8.17 -10.82 8.77
CA VAL A 109 -7.79 -11.94 7.90
C VAL A 109 -7.03 -13.05 8.64
N PRO A 110 -6.00 -12.79 9.47
CA PRO A 110 -5.31 -13.84 10.22
C PRO A 110 -6.23 -14.67 11.13
N HIS A 111 -7.27 -14.03 11.67
CA HIS A 111 -8.23 -14.68 12.58
C HIS A 111 -9.28 -15.52 11.83
N LEU A 112 -9.39 -15.38 10.50
CA LEU A 112 -10.30 -16.19 9.68
C LEU A 112 -9.75 -17.57 9.34
N SER A 113 -8.47 -17.83 9.60
CA SER A 113 -7.80 -19.11 9.27
C SER A 113 -8.38 -20.32 10.02
N THR A 114 -9.09 -20.12 11.12
CA THR A 114 -9.71 -21.17 11.93
C THR A 114 -11.09 -21.59 11.43
N TYR A 115 -11.73 -20.76 10.61
CA TYR A 115 -13.06 -21.03 10.07
C TYR A 115 -13.00 -21.75 8.74
N ARG A 116 -14.02 -22.56 8.45
CA ARG A 116 -14.10 -23.39 7.27
C ARG A 116 -15.25 -22.97 6.36
N ASN A 117 -15.04 -23.17 5.07
CA ASN A 117 -16.06 -22.99 4.04
C ASN A 117 -16.66 -21.57 4.02
N LEU A 118 -15.85 -20.55 4.35
CA LEU A 118 -16.27 -19.16 4.24
C LEU A 118 -16.35 -18.73 2.77
N THR A 119 -17.32 -17.87 2.48
CA THR A 119 -17.30 -17.06 1.27
C THR A 119 -17.03 -15.61 1.66
N VAL A 120 -15.87 -15.09 1.27
CA VAL A 120 -15.44 -13.73 1.61
C VAL A 120 -15.45 -12.87 0.37
N MET A 121 -16.30 -11.85 0.36
CA MET A 121 -16.34 -10.83 -0.69
C MET A 121 -15.64 -9.56 -0.22
N THR A 122 -14.73 -9.01 -1.02
CA THR A 122 -14.03 -7.76 -0.66
C THR A 122 -13.72 -6.89 -1.87
N ASN A 123 -13.69 -5.59 -1.65
CA ASN A 123 -13.19 -4.58 -2.58
C ASN A 123 -11.77 -4.12 -2.25
N GLY A 124 -11.19 -4.57 -1.13
CA GLY A 124 -9.85 -4.17 -0.67
C GLY A 124 -8.75 -5.04 -1.28
N LEU A 125 -7.81 -4.45 -2.02
CA LEU A 125 -6.71 -5.20 -2.62
C LEU A 125 -5.81 -5.86 -1.56
N HIS A 126 -5.44 -5.14 -0.49
CA HIS A 126 -4.64 -5.71 0.60
C HIS A 126 -5.36 -6.88 1.27
N THR A 127 -6.66 -6.74 1.51
CA THR A 127 -7.49 -7.82 2.07
C THR A 127 -7.50 -9.05 1.14
N LEU A 128 -7.60 -8.85 -0.17
CA LEU A 128 -7.53 -9.95 -1.16
C LEU A 128 -6.20 -10.70 -1.10
N PHE A 129 -5.07 -9.97 -1.06
CA PHE A 129 -3.74 -10.59 -0.99
C PHE A 129 -3.53 -11.36 0.32
N GLU A 130 -3.97 -10.83 1.44
CA GLU A 130 -3.85 -11.53 2.72
C GLU A 130 -4.77 -12.77 2.77
N LEU A 131 -6.01 -12.67 2.29
CA LEU A 131 -6.93 -13.80 2.19
C LEU A 131 -6.34 -14.94 1.35
N GLN A 132 -5.67 -14.64 0.24
CA GLN A 132 -5.02 -15.64 -0.61
C GLN A 132 -3.99 -16.48 0.15
N ARG A 133 -3.32 -15.90 1.14
CA ARG A 133 -2.27 -16.58 1.92
C ARG A 133 -2.80 -17.55 2.97
N ILE A 134 -4.02 -17.32 3.46
CA ILE A 134 -4.58 -18.12 4.56
C ILE A 134 -5.57 -19.21 4.12
N THR A 135 -5.89 -19.26 2.82
CA THR A 135 -7.00 -20.10 2.36
C THR A 135 -6.67 -21.57 2.27
N SER A 136 -7.45 -22.36 3.00
CA SER A 136 -7.73 -23.75 2.66
C SER A 136 -9.24 -23.95 2.62
N GLY A 137 -9.83 -24.01 1.43
CA GLY A 137 -11.24 -24.35 1.24
C GLY A 137 -12.24 -23.20 1.35
N ASN A 138 -11.79 -21.96 1.47
CA ASN A 138 -12.65 -20.76 1.45
C ASN A 138 -12.79 -20.20 0.03
N THR A 139 -13.94 -19.60 -0.29
CA THR A 139 -14.18 -18.90 -1.55
C THR A 139 -13.90 -17.42 -1.37
N ILE A 140 -13.04 -16.85 -2.21
CA ILE A 140 -12.72 -15.42 -2.20
C ILE A 140 -13.29 -14.77 -3.46
N ILE A 141 -14.07 -13.71 -3.27
CA ILE A 141 -14.71 -12.95 -4.36
C ILE A 141 -14.23 -11.51 -4.29
N SER A 142 -13.64 -11.02 -5.40
CA SER A 142 -13.41 -9.59 -5.58
C SER A 142 -14.65 -8.93 -6.16
N THR A 143 -15.00 -7.74 -5.66
CA THR A 143 -16.10 -6.96 -6.24
C THR A 143 -15.80 -6.50 -7.67
N GLY A 144 -14.51 -6.47 -8.07
CA GLY A 144 -14.08 -5.85 -9.32
C GLY A 144 -14.25 -4.33 -9.30
N GLY A 145 -14.13 -3.70 -10.46
CA GLY A 145 -14.31 -2.25 -10.61
C GLY A 145 -13.04 -1.46 -10.87
N ILE A 146 -13.10 -0.15 -10.65
CA ILE A 146 -12.00 0.80 -10.85
C ILE A 146 -11.22 0.95 -9.54
N LEU A 147 -9.90 0.85 -9.61
CA LEU A 147 -9.04 1.05 -8.45
C LEU A 147 -9.02 2.53 -8.04
N ARG A 148 -9.34 2.79 -6.78
CA ARG A 148 -9.11 4.09 -6.13
C ARG A 148 -7.71 4.13 -5.54
N ASP A 149 -6.90 5.04 -6.03
CA ASP A 149 -5.48 5.20 -5.69
C ASP A 149 -5.23 5.39 -4.17
N VAL A 150 -6.06 6.20 -3.50
CA VAL A 150 -5.83 6.59 -2.09
C VAL A 150 -6.23 5.50 -1.08
N SER A 151 -7.22 4.70 -1.40
CA SER A 151 -7.78 3.69 -0.48
C SER A 151 -7.38 2.26 -0.81
N THR A 152 -6.73 2.04 -1.97
CA THR A 152 -6.44 0.71 -2.52
C THR A 152 -7.66 -0.20 -2.55
N THR A 153 -8.82 0.40 -2.86
CA THR A 153 -10.10 -0.28 -2.96
C THR A 153 -10.66 -0.20 -4.37
N LEU A 154 -11.39 -1.22 -4.76
CA LEU A 154 -12.12 -1.28 -6.01
C LEU A 154 -13.50 -0.63 -5.83
N VAL A 155 -13.91 0.17 -6.81
CA VAL A 155 -15.25 0.81 -6.88
C VAL A 155 -15.78 0.68 -8.30
N GLY A 156 -17.02 0.39 -8.44
CA GLY A 156 -17.66 0.20 -9.75
C GLY A 156 -19.13 0.42 -9.71
#